data_2ebe327608be7ade1af7ef9c7a7aceae
#
_entry.id   2ebe327608be7ade1af7ef9c7a7aceae
#
_cell.length_a   1.000
_cell.length_b   1.000
_cell.length_c   1.000
_cell.angle_alpha   90.00
_cell.angle_beta   90.00
_cell.angle_gamma   90.00
#
_symmetry.space_group_name_H-M   'P 1'
#
loop_
_entity.id
_entity.type
_entity.pdbx_description
1 polymer ?
#
loop_
_entity_poly.entity_id
_entity_poly.type
_entity_poly.pdbx_seq_one_letter_code
_entity_poly.pdbx_strand_id
1 'polypeptide(L)'
;MQIQLRLNDFLFNSGMLGFYRVLEKAEKLSFVSFDNNCMKIDTKALEEFQKDYIQAMLLEYEEDTKWKTAIEKESIIQNINVEEQEAEEKIETEYKMIKKIMESASYKSGYEFIKQIDNYDPYDEIEKIKKEINLNQKKEKLLNIISYLKRHKETYCMKDIIYTKIRLFWENVSFLNKNANKSDITQEYKKYFLEPIQKYLSKDNKSDYTCIECGNPVGKSESFGMAWLKDVGVDGKKKTSVFWNYTEDAILCPVCNLIYSCVPLGFTICENQGIFIN
;
A
#
# COMPACT_ATOMS: atom_id res chain seq x y z
N MET A 1 -11.07 -25.20 -5.09
CA MET A 1 -11.46 -25.19 -3.66
C MET A 1 -12.20 -23.91 -3.37
N GLN A 2 -13.19 -23.90 -2.45
CA GLN A 2 -14.03 -22.74 -2.18
C GLN A 2 -13.82 -22.20 -0.77
N ILE A 3 -13.60 -20.90 -0.66
CA ILE A 3 -13.53 -20.15 0.59
C ILE A 3 -14.90 -19.49 0.81
N GLN A 4 -15.38 -19.46 2.04
CA GLN A 4 -16.63 -18.79 2.39
C GLN A 4 -16.35 -17.73 3.47
N LEU A 5 -16.77 -16.50 3.21
CA LEU A 5 -16.67 -15.37 4.12
C LEU A 5 -18.07 -14.83 4.39
N ARG A 6 -18.40 -14.60 5.66
CA ARG A 6 -19.68 -14.02 6.07
C ARG A 6 -19.46 -12.57 6.52
N LEU A 7 -20.47 -11.75 6.32
CA LEU A 7 -20.49 -10.42 6.91
C LEU A 7 -20.39 -10.53 8.43
N ASN A 8 -19.57 -9.69 9.03
CA ASN A 8 -19.32 -9.66 10.46
C ASN A 8 -19.21 -8.20 10.95
N ASP A 9 -18.14 -7.84 11.61
CA ASP A 9 -17.95 -6.47 12.08
C ASP A 9 -17.69 -5.48 10.94
N PHE A 10 -17.82 -4.21 11.29
CA PHE A 10 -17.60 -3.08 10.39
C PHE A 10 -16.25 -3.10 9.66
N LEU A 11 -15.15 -3.38 10.37
CA LEU A 11 -13.81 -3.32 9.78
C LEU A 11 -13.58 -4.54 8.86
N PHE A 12 -14.03 -5.72 9.26
CA PHE A 12 -13.97 -6.92 8.43
C PHE A 12 -14.78 -6.76 7.14
N ASN A 13 -16.00 -6.21 7.25
CA ASN A 13 -16.86 -5.94 6.09
C ASN A 13 -16.22 -4.95 5.12
N SER A 14 -15.53 -3.92 5.64
CA SER A 14 -14.75 -3.02 4.78
C SER A 14 -13.60 -3.74 4.08
N GLY A 15 -12.93 -4.67 4.75
CA GLY A 15 -11.92 -5.54 4.16
C GLY A 15 -12.49 -6.44 3.05
N MET A 16 -13.70 -7.00 3.26
CA MET A 16 -14.41 -7.79 2.23
C MET A 16 -14.74 -6.94 1.00
N LEU A 17 -15.21 -5.70 1.18
CA LEU A 17 -15.44 -4.78 0.07
C LEU A 17 -14.13 -4.43 -0.64
N GLY A 18 -13.06 -4.18 0.10
CA GLY A 18 -11.74 -3.92 -0.47
C GLY A 18 -11.22 -5.12 -1.29
N PHE A 19 -11.38 -6.34 -0.76
CA PHE A 19 -11.04 -7.56 -1.47
C PHE A 19 -11.84 -7.72 -2.77
N TYR A 20 -13.14 -7.47 -2.71
CA TYR A 20 -14.02 -7.49 -3.89
C TYR A 20 -13.54 -6.46 -4.95
N ARG A 21 -13.20 -5.23 -4.55
CA ARG A 21 -12.69 -4.20 -5.44
C ARG A 21 -11.36 -4.58 -6.09
N VAL A 22 -10.47 -5.30 -5.39
CA VAL A 22 -9.26 -5.85 -5.99
C VAL A 22 -9.61 -6.82 -7.11
N LEU A 23 -10.51 -7.77 -6.86
CA LEU A 23 -10.92 -8.75 -7.86
C LEU A 23 -11.69 -8.12 -9.02
N GLU A 24 -12.49 -7.09 -8.77
CA GLU A 24 -13.18 -6.33 -9.81
C GLU A 24 -12.17 -5.65 -10.77
N LYS A 25 -11.20 -4.93 -10.21
CA LYS A 25 -10.15 -4.26 -11.01
C LYS A 25 -9.24 -5.26 -11.76
N ALA A 26 -9.11 -6.48 -11.24
CA ALA A 26 -8.36 -7.57 -11.87
C ALA A 26 -9.21 -8.43 -12.83
N GLU A 27 -10.48 -8.08 -13.08
CA GLU A 27 -11.42 -8.83 -13.93
C GLU A 27 -11.65 -10.30 -13.47
N LYS A 28 -11.52 -10.54 -12.15
CA LYS A 28 -11.62 -11.88 -11.53
C LYS A 28 -12.97 -12.15 -10.83
N LEU A 29 -14.00 -11.36 -11.07
CA LEU A 29 -15.32 -11.54 -10.43
C LEU A 29 -16.02 -12.85 -10.80
N SER A 30 -15.64 -13.50 -11.91
CA SER A 30 -16.13 -14.83 -12.27
C SER A 30 -15.79 -15.91 -11.23
N PHE A 31 -14.81 -15.68 -10.37
CA PHE A 31 -14.43 -16.56 -9.26
C PHE A 31 -15.17 -16.26 -7.95
N VAL A 32 -16.09 -15.29 -7.96
CA VAL A 32 -16.85 -14.86 -6.78
C VAL A 32 -18.33 -15.06 -7.00
N SER A 33 -19.02 -15.55 -5.99
CA SER A 33 -20.49 -15.62 -5.97
C SER A 33 -21.00 -15.23 -4.58
N PHE A 34 -22.23 -14.76 -4.53
CA PHE A 34 -22.89 -14.37 -3.28
C PHE A 34 -24.09 -15.26 -3.02
N ASP A 35 -24.27 -15.61 -1.76
CA ASP A 35 -25.40 -16.38 -1.28
C ASP A 35 -25.82 -15.82 0.09
N ASN A 36 -26.93 -15.09 0.11
CA ASN A 36 -27.34 -14.28 1.27
C ASN A 36 -26.19 -13.36 1.77
N ASN A 37 -25.79 -13.51 3.03
CA ASN A 37 -24.72 -12.72 3.65
C ASN A 37 -23.34 -13.38 3.53
N CYS A 38 -23.14 -14.26 2.54
CA CYS A 38 -21.91 -15.02 2.36
C CYS A 38 -21.30 -14.76 0.98
N MET A 39 -20.06 -14.35 0.95
CA MET A 39 -19.21 -14.30 -0.24
C MET A 39 -18.49 -15.63 -0.40
N LYS A 40 -18.69 -16.31 -1.51
CA LYS A 40 -18.03 -17.56 -1.88
C LYS A 40 -16.97 -17.27 -2.93
N ILE A 41 -15.73 -17.70 -2.70
CA ILE A 41 -14.57 -17.38 -3.51
C ILE A 41 -13.91 -18.68 -3.95
N ASP A 42 -13.72 -18.88 -5.27
CA ASP A 42 -12.82 -19.93 -5.75
C ASP A 42 -11.36 -19.53 -5.47
N THR A 43 -10.56 -20.47 -4.97
CA THR A 43 -9.13 -20.20 -4.66
C THR A 43 -8.31 -19.73 -5.86
N LYS A 44 -8.77 -19.94 -7.09
CA LYS A 44 -8.18 -19.39 -8.30
C LYS A 44 -8.14 -17.86 -8.30
N ALA A 45 -9.08 -17.21 -7.61
CA ALA A 45 -9.06 -15.77 -7.44
C ALA A 45 -7.78 -15.26 -6.74
N LEU A 46 -7.11 -16.11 -5.95
CA LEU A 46 -5.89 -15.77 -5.22
C LEU A 46 -4.61 -15.94 -6.04
N GLU A 47 -4.69 -16.49 -7.26
CA GLU A 47 -3.54 -16.58 -8.17
C GLU A 47 -3.06 -15.17 -8.51
N GLU A 48 -1.77 -14.88 -8.24
CA GLU A 48 -1.13 -13.57 -8.46
C GLU A 48 -1.84 -12.38 -7.75
N PHE A 49 -2.67 -12.64 -6.72
CA PHE A 49 -3.43 -11.62 -6.00
C PHE A 49 -2.55 -10.49 -5.44
N GLN A 50 -1.28 -10.76 -5.11
CA GLN A 50 -0.33 -9.74 -4.69
C GLN A 50 -0.10 -8.67 -5.76
N LYS A 51 -0.11 -9.05 -7.04
CA LYS A 51 0.01 -8.11 -8.16
C LYS A 51 -1.31 -7.34 -8.36
N ASP A 52 -2.42 -8.06 -8.27
CA ASP A 52 -3.77 -7.47 -8.40
C ASP A 52 -3.99 -6.42 -7.30
N TYR A 53 -3.57 -6.71 -6.05
CA TYR A 53 -3.67 -5.78 -4.94
C TYR A 53 -2.85 -4.50 -5.18
N ILE A 54 -1.58 -4.63 -5.57
CA ILE A 54 -0.72 -3.48 -5.87
C ILE A 54 -1.30 -2.65 -7.01
N GLN A 55 -1.72 -3.31 -8.09
CA GLN A 55 -2.34 -2.62 -9.23
C GLN A 55 -3.65 -1.92 -8.84
N ALA A 56 -4.48 -2.55 -8.02
CA ALA A 56 -5.72 -1.94 -7.54
C ALA A 56 -5.45 -0.69 -6.68
N MET A 57 -4.42 -0.73 -5.82
CA MET A 57 -4.00 0.42 -5.02
C MET A 57 -3.51 1.58 -5.90
N LEU A 58 -2.72 1.27 -6.94
CA LEU A 58 -2.26 2.29 -7.90
C LEU A 58 -3.43 2.91 -8.65
N LEU A 59 -4.34 2.10 -9.21
CA LEU A 59 -5.50 2.59 -9.95
C LEU A 59 -6.44 3.46 -9.09
N GLU A 60 -6.54 3.17 -7.79
CA GLU A 60 -7.42 3.91 -6.88
C GLU A 60 -6.84 5.24 -6.44
N TYR A 61 -5.53 5.30 -6.19
CA TYR A 61 -4.93 6.41 -5.46
C TYR A 61 -3.83 7.18 -6.21
N GLU A 62 -3.54 6.84 -7.48
CA GLU A 62 -2.49 7.50 -8.28
C GLU A 62 -2.67 9.02 -8.34
N GLU A 63 -3.90 9.46 -8.57
CA GLU A 63 -4.23 10.89 -8.71
C GLU A 63 -3.96 11.69 -7.42
N ASP A 64 -4.00 11.03 -6.25
CA ASP A 64 -3.73 11.64 -4.94
C ASP A 64 -2.24 11.65 -4.57
N THR A 65 -1.36 11.11 -5.41
CA THR A 65 0.07 11.01 -5.09
C THR A 65 0.85 12.27 -5.39
N LYS A 66 1.93 12.47 -4.63
CA LYS A 66 2.93 13.51 -4.97
C LYS A 66 3.57 13.30 -6.33
N TRP A 67 3.61 12.04 -6.82
CA TRP A 67 4.08 11.74 -8.16
C TRP A 67 3.23 12.46 -9.20
N LYS A 68 1.91 12.36 -9.11
CA LYS A 68 0.99 13.07 -10.00
C LYS A 68 1.23 14.56 -9.96
N THR A 69 1.30 15.14 -8.75
CA THR A 69 1.63 16.56 -8.56
C THR A 69 2.94 16.96 -9.25
N ALA A 70 4.00 16.15 -9.13
CA ALA A 70 5.29 16.43 -9.77
C ALA A 70 5.21 16.37 -11.30
N ILE A 71 4.49 15.39 -11.86
CA ILE A 71 4.36 15.22 -13.32
C ILE A 71 3.54 16.36 -13.94
N GLU A 72 2.51 16.83 -13.29
CA GLU A 72 1.72 17.97 -13.75
C GLU A 72 2.54 19.27 -13.90
N LYS A 73 3.65 19.39 -13.15
CA LYS A 73 4.56 20.52 -13.28
C LYS A 73 5.40 20.51 -14.55
N GLU A 74 5.51 19.36 -15.24
CA GLU A 74 6.30 19.29 -16.49
C GLU A 74 5.85 20.32 -17.53
N SER A 75 4.56 20.38 -17.83
CA SER A 75 4.03 21.33 -18.81
C SER A 75 4.23 22.78 -18.39
N ILE A 76 4.10 23.06 -17.10
CA ILE A 76 4.35 24.41 -16.55
C ILE A 76 5.81 24.79 -16.76
N ILE A 77 6.76 23.93 -16.35
CA ILE A 77 8.20 24.15 -16.50
C ILE A 77 8.58 24.30 -17.98
N GLN A 78 8.05 23.44 -18.86
CA GLN A 78 8.33 23.51 -20.30
C GLN A 78 7.91 24.84 -20.92
N ASN A 79 6.80 25.44 -20.46
CA ASN A 79 6.25 26.68 -20.98
C ASN A 79 6.85 27.94 -20.36
N ILE A 80 7.75 27.85 -19.36
CA ILE A 80 8.44 29.03 -18.83
C ILE A 80 9.35 29.60 -19.91
N ASN A 81 9.08 30.82 -20.35
CA ASN A 81 9.99 31.57 -21.22
C ASN A 81 11.07 32.25 -20.36
N VAL A 82 12.30 31.83 -20.51
CA VAL A 82 13.46 32.27 -19.69
C VAL A 82 13.87 33.73 -19.92
N GLU A 83 13.33 34.38 -20.97
CA GLU A 83 13.59 35.78 -21.28
C GLU A 83 12.63 36.74 -20.54
N GLU A 84 11.58 36.21 -19.91
CA GLU A 84 10.63 37.00 -19.12
C GLU A 84 11.24 37.44 -17.77
N GLN A 85 10.88 38.61 -17.28
CA GLN A 85 11.34 39.13 -15.99
C GLN A 85 10.99 38.23 -14.81
N GLU A 86 9.86 37.50 -14.90
CA GLU A 86 9.37 36.59 -13.84
C GLU A 86 9.89 35.16 -13.95
N ALA A 87 10.71 34.84 -14.96
CA ALA A 87 11.16 33.48 -15.23
C ALA A 87 11.93 32.84 -14.05
N GLU A 88 12.79 33.62 -13.42
CA GLU A 88 13.57 33.17 -12.26
C GLU A 88 12.65 32.78 -11.08
N GLU A 89 11.67 33.59 -10.75
CA GLU A 89 10.72 33.34 -9.68
C GLU A 89 9.85 32.11 -9.97
N LYS A 90 9.37 31.95 -11.22
CA LYS A 90 8.61 30.77 -11.65
C LYS A 90 9.46 29.47 -11.53
N ILE A 91 10.69 29.48 -12.03
CA ILE A 91 11.60 28.33 -11.93
C ILE A 91 11.92 28.00 -10.46
N GLU A 92 12.18 29.02 -9.63
CA GLU A 92 12.49 28.81 -8.22
C GLU A 92 11.28 28.23 -7.44
N THR A 93 10.07 28.62 -7.81
CA THR A 93 8.83 28.06 -7.23
C THR A 93 8.70 26.57 -7.53
N GLU A 94 8.88 26.17 -8.79
CA GLU A 94 8.79 24.77 -9.18
C GLU A 94 9.95 23.94 -8.61
N TYR A 95 11.15 24.51 -8.53
CA TYR A 95 12.29 23.88 -7.86
C TYR A 95 12.00 23.58 -6.39
N LYS A 96 11.48 24.54 -5.64
CA LYS A 96 11.13 24.37 -4.22
C LYS A 96 10.09 23.26 -4.04
N MET A 97 9.11 23.20 -4.95
CA MET A 97 8.08 22.18 -4.91
C MET A 97 8.64 20.78 -5.20
N ILE A 98 9.37 20.61 -6.29
CA ILE A 98 10.01 19.33 -6.64
C ILE A 98 10.97 18.88 -5.52
N LYS A 99 11.79 19.79 -5.00
CA LYS A 99 12.66 19.51 -3.86
C LYS A 99 11.89 18.99 -2.65
N LYS A 100 10.79 19.66 -2.25
CA LYS A 100 9.94 19.25 -1.13
C LYS A 100 9.36 17.84 -1.34
N ILE A 101 8.94 17.51 -2.56
CA ILE A 101 8.46 16.17 -2.90
C ILE A 101 9.58 15.14 -2.71
N MET A 102 10.75 15.38 -3.31
CA MET A 102 11.90 14.47 -3.23
C MET A 102 12.41 14.28 -1.79
N GLU A 103 12.38 15.30 -0.96
CA GLU A 103 12.80 15.23 0.44
C GLU A 103 11.81 14.49 1.35
N SER A 104 10.62 14.15 0.87
CA SER A 104 9.62 13.43 1.67
C SER A 104 10.08 11.99 1.99
N ALA A 105 9.60 11.44 3.13
CA ALA A 105 10.01 10.11 3.60
C ALA A 105 9.67 8.99 2.60
N SER A 106 8.52 9.09 1.91
CA SER A 106 8.12 8.13 0.88
C SER A 106 9.09 8.10 -0.29
N TYR A 107 9.55 9.30 -0.76
CA TYR A 107 10.46 9.42 -1.89
C TYR A 107 11.89 9.00 -1.54
N LYS A 108 12.38 9.37 -0.37
CA LYS A 108 13.68 8.87 0.14
C LYS A 108 13.68 7.35 0.23
N SER A 109 12.58 6.75 0.72
CA SER A 109 12.44 5.29 0.76
C SER A 109 12.36 4.65 -0.63
N GLY A 110 11.71 5.30 -1.60
CA GLY A 110 11.67 4.85 -2.99
C GLY A 110 13.06 4.89 -3.65
N TYR A 111 13.79 5.98 -3.45
CA TYR A 111 15.13 6.12 -3.98
C TYR A 111 16.11 5.06 -3.46
N GLU A 112 16.03 4.68 -2.19
CA GLU A 112 16.86 3.60 -1.63
C GLU A 112 16.71 2.26 -2.36
N PHE A 113 15.55 2.00 -2.95
CA PHE A 113 15.31 0.84 -3.80
C PHE A 113 15.83 1.08 -5.23
N ILE A 114 15.49 2.24 -5.84
CA ILE A 114 15.78 2.55 -7.24
C ILE A 114 17.28 2.71 -7.50
N LYS A 115 18.06 3.29 -6.57
CA LYS A 115 19.50 3.48 -6.72
C LYS A 115 20.29 2.18 -6.91
N GLN A 116 19.67 1.02 -6.70
CA GLN A 116 20.28 -0.28 -6.95
C GLN A 116 20.17 -0.68 -8.43
N ILE A 117 19.26 -0.06 -9.19
CA ILE A 117 18.92 -0.42 -10.57
C ILE A 117 19.06 0.74 -11.57
N ASP A 118 19.12 1.98 -11.09
CA ASP A 118 19.32 3.19 -11.89
C ASP A 118 20.43 4.04 -11.26
N ASN A 119 21.43 4.41 -12.06
CA ASN A 119 22.59 5.19 -11.63
C ASN A 119 22.33 6.70 -11.55
N TYR A 120 21.15 7.17 -12.00
CA TYR A 120 20.80 8.59 -11.92
C TYR A 120 20.51 8.99 -10.47
N ASP A 121 21.20 10.04 -10.00
CA ASP A 121 20.97 10.58 -8.65
C ASP A 121 20.17 11.90 -8.70
N PRO A 122 18.85 11.85 -8.44
CA PRO A 122 18.01 13.04 -8.44
C PRO A 122 18.34 14.01 -7.30
N TYR A 123 18.96 13.55 -6.21
CA TYR A 123 19.35 14.42 -5.09
C TYR A 123 20.60 15.23 -5.40
N ASP A 124 21.57 14.63 -6.09
CA ASP A 124 22.75 15.35 -6.60
C ASP A 124 22.31 16.42 -7.65
N GLU A 125 21.31 16.07 -8.48
CA GLU A 125 20.77 17.01 -9.45
C GLU A 125 20.06 18.21 -8.77
N ILE A 126 19.31 17.97 -7.68
CA ILE A 126 18.71 19.03 -6.85
C ILE A 126 19.77 19.98 -6.28
N GLU A 127 20.89 19.47 -5.80
CA GLU A 127 21.99 20.30 -5.29
C GLU A 127 22.70 21.07 -6.40
N LYS A 128 22.79 20.52 -7.60
CA LYS A 128 23.32 21.22 -8.78
C LYS A 128 22.41 22.37 -9.21
N ILE A 129 21.07 22.16 -9.22
CA ILE A 129 20.10 23.23 -9.52
C ILE A 129 20.26 24.41 -8.56
N LYS A 130 20.48 24.15 -7.28
CA LYS A 130 20.68 25.20 -6.26
C LYS A 130 21.87 26.10 -6.54
N LYS A 131 22.94 25.57 -7.15
CA LYS A 131 24.18 26.27 -7.46
C LYS A 131 24.20 26.87 -8.86
N GLU A 132 23.25 26.49 -9.69
CA GLU A 132 23.17 26.90 -11.11
C GLU A 132 22.65 28.33 -11.21
N ILE A 133 23.27 29.13 -12.08
CA ILE A 133 22.87 30.52 -12.36
C ILE A 133 22.06 30.59 -13.66
N ASN A 134 22.37 29.72 -14.61
CA ASN A 134 21.73 29.71 -15.93
C ASN A 134 20.32 29.13 -15.84
N LEU A 135 19.30 29.94 -16.14
CA LEU A 135 17.89 29.56 -16.04
C LEU A 135 17.51 28.41 -17.01
N ASN A 136 18.08 28.35 -18.20
CA ASN A 136 17.86 27.25 -19.14
C ASN A 136 18.38 25.94 -18.57
N GLN A 137 19.57 25.95 -17.95
CA GLN A 137 20.13 24.75 -17.33
C GLN A 137 19.35 24.33 -16.09
N LYS A 138 18.86 25.27 -15.26
CA LYS A 138 17.94 24.96 -14.15
C LYS A 138 16.68 24.27 -14.65
N LYS A 139 16.06 24.82 -15.69
CA LYS A 139 14.87 24.26 -16.32
C LYS A 139 15.10 22.84 -16.85
N GLU A 140 16.21 22.62 -17.57
CA GLU A 140 16.59 21.31 -18.09
C GLU A 140 16.77 20.27 -16.98
N LYS A 141 17.49 20.63 -15.90
CA LYS A 141 17.71 19.74 -14.74
C LYS A 141 16.40 19.38 -14.05
N LEU A 142 15.46 20.32 -13.89
CA LEU A 142 14.13 20.03 -13.35
C LEU A 142 13.36 19.02 -14.22
N LEU A 143 13.41 19.17 -15.54
CA LEU A 143 12.78 18.24 -16.48
C LEU A 143 13.44 16.86 -16.45
N ASN A 144 14.75 16.77 -16.20
CA ASN A 144 15.46 15.51 -16.03
C ASN A 144 14.98 14.76 -14.77
N ILE A 145 14.76 15.46 -13.65
CA ILE A 145 14.18 14.87 -12.44
C ILE A 145 12.76 14.36 -12.71
N ILE A 146 11.92 15.13 -13.42
CA ILE A 146 10.57 14.71 -13.78
C ILE A 146 10.61 13.47 -14.67
N SER A 147 11.50 13.43 -15.64
CA SER A 147 11.70 12.28 -16.53
C SER A 147 12.13 11.03 -15.75
N TYR A 148 12.98 11.20 -14.74
CA TYR A 148 13.36 10.14 -13.82
C TYR A 148 12.15 9.64 -13.01
N LEU A 149 11.32 10.53 -12.45
CA LEU A 149 10.10 10.16 -11.72
C LEU A 149 9.11 9.41 -12.62
N LYS A 150 9.01 9.77 -13.90
CA LYS A 150 8.16 9.05 -14.87
C LYS A 150 8.64 7.62 -15.10
N ARG A 151 9.96 7.41 -15.28
CA ARG A 151 10.53 6.06 -15.45
C ARG A 151 10.26 5.14 -14.26
N HIS A 152 10.20 5.70 -13.05
CA HIS A 152 10.03 4.97 -11.81
C HIS A 152 8.65 5.18 -11.16
N LYS A 153 7.62 5.43 -12.00
CA LYS A 153 6.25 5.72 -11.59
C LYS A 153 5.74 4.77 -10.50
N GLU A 154 5.75 3.48 -10.80
CA GLU A 154 5.18 2.46 -9.92
C GLU A 154 5.79 2.50 -8.52
N THR A 155 7.11 2.59 -8.42
CA THR A 155 7.82 2.65 -7.13
C THR A 155 7.44 3.89 -6.34
N TYR A 156 7.46 5.08 -6.96
CA TYR A 156 7.18 6.33 -6.24
C TYR A 156 5.70 6.46 -5.87
N CYS A 157 4.78 6.12 -6.77
CA CYS A 157 3.35 6.10 -6.46
C CYS A 157 3.06 5.11 -5.33
N MET A 158 3.57 3.87 -5.44
CA MET A 158 3.29 2.87 -4.43
C MET A 158 3.87 3.22 -3.06
N LYS A 159 5.10 3.76 -3.01
CA LYS A 159 5.68 4.25 -1.75
C LYS A 159 4.84 5.39 -1.15
N ASP A 160 4.36 6.31 -1.96
CA ASP A 160 3.51 7.40 -1.46
C ASP A 160 2.16 6.88 -0.94
N ILE A 161 1.50 5.98 -1.66
CA ILE A 161 0.26 5.31 -1.25
C ILE A 161 0.44 4.53 0.07
N ILE A 162 1.55 3.81 0.22
CA ILE A 162 1.89 3.12 1.47
C ILE A 162 1.92 4.09 2.64
N TYR A 163 2.57 5.24 2.48
CA TYR A 163 2.74 6.22 3.56
C TYR A 163 1.48 7.02 3.86
N THR A 164 0.63 7.28 2.86
CA THR A 164 -0.53 8.19 2.99
C THR A 164 -1.86 7.47 3.12
N LYS A 165 -1.99 6.24 2.60
CA LYS A 165 -3.25 5.49 2.58
C LYS A 165 -3.17 4.22 3.40
N ILE A 166 -2.24 3.30 3.12
CA ILE A 166 -2.18 1.99 3.79
C ILE A 166 -1.85 2.14 5.28
N ARG A 167 -0.90 3.01 5.63
CA ARG A 167 -0.50 3.26 7.03
C ARG A 167 -1.60 3.87 7.90
N LEU A 168 -2.72 4.28 7.34
CA LEU A 168 -3.89 4.67 8.12
C LEU A 168 -4.56 3.48 8.79
N PHE A 169 -4.42 2.27 8.22
CA PHE A 169 -5.16 1.08 8.64
C PHE A 169 -4.28 0.00 9.28
N TRP A 170 -3.04 -0.17 8.82
CA TRP A 170 -2.16 -1.22 9.33
C TRP A 170 -0.66 -0.86 9.22
N GLU A 171 0.17 -1.55 10.01
CA GLU A 171 1.60 -1.27 10.13
C GLU A 171 2.43 -2.48 10.59
N ASN A 172 3.76 -2.36 10.52
CA ASN A 172 4.75 -3.29 11.09
C ASN A 172 4.78 -4.72 10.52
N VAL A 173 4.01 -5.03 9.47
CA VAL A 173 3.99 -6.34 8.81
C VAL A 173 4.23 -6.21 7.31
N SER A 174 4.54 -7.34 6.63
CA SER A 174 4.75 -7.35 5.18
C SER A 174 5.77 -6.27 4.77
N PHE A 175 5.52 -5.54 3.71
CA PHE A 175 6.36 -4.42 3.24
C PHE A 175 6.43 -3.20 4.19
N LEU A 176 5.61 -3.15 5.24
CA LEU A 176 5.69 -2.15 6.31
C LEU A 176 6.59 -2.58 7.48
N ASN A 177 7.12 -3.78 7.45
CA ASN A 177 8.13 -4.22 8.42
C ASN A 177 9.43 -3.42 8.18
N LYS A 178 10.05 -2.94 9.25
CA LYS A 178 11.29 -2.16 9.18
C LYS A 178 12.43 -2.90 8.42
N ASN A 179 12.46 -4.22 8.51
CA ASN A 179 13.45 -5.06 7.84
C ASN A 179 13.14 -5.28 6.35
N ALA A 180 11.92 -5.01 5.89
CA ALA A 180 11.47 -5.19 4.50
C ALA A 180 11.61 -3.92 3.64
N ASN A 181 12.09 -2.82 4.18
CA ASN A 181 12.14 -1.51 3.50
C ASN A 181 12.90 -1.50 2.15
N LYS A 182 13.80 -2.46 1.92
CA LYS A 182 14.60 -2.59 0.69
C LYS A 182 14.15 -3.75 -0.19
N SER A 183 13.10 -4.46 0.21
CA SER A 183 12.58 -5.63 -0.50
C SER A 183 11.50 -5.23 -1.50
N ASP A 184 11.24 -6.11 -2.44
CA ASP A 184 10.12 -6.00 -3.37
C ASP A 184 8.79 -6.05 -2.61
N ILE A 185 7.99 -5.00 -2.76
CA ILE A 185 6.69 -4.84 -2.09
C ILE A 185 5.76 -6.02 -2.40
N THR A 186 5.75 -6.46 -3.65
CA THR A 186 4.90 -7.54 -4.15
C THR A 186 5.28 -8.87 -3.49
N GLN A 187 6.57 -9.16 -3.39
CA GLN A 187 7.07 -10.37 -2.74
C GLN A 187 6.81 -10.38 -1.22
N GLU A 188 7.00 -9.25 -0.55
CA GLU A 188 6.71 -9.14 0.89
C GLU A 188 5.21 -9.30 1.18
N TYR A 189 4.33 -8.78 0.31
CA TYR A 189 2.89 -9.00 0.42
C TYR A 189 2.53 -10.47 0.24
N LYS A 190 3.04 -11.11 -0.80
CA LYS A 190 2.83 -12.53 -1.09
C LYS A 190 3.25 -13.42 0.07
N LYS A 191 4.46 -13.20 0.57
CA LYS A 191 5.04 -13.98 1.67
C LYS A 191 4.22 -13.90 2.96
N TYR A 192 3.72 -12.71 3.29
CA TYR A 192 3.01 -12.51 4.56
C TYR A 192 1.52 -12.87 4.47
N PHE A 193 0.84 -12.55 3.38
CA PHE A 193 -0.61 -12.71 3.29
C PHE A 193 -1.06 -13.92 2.46
N LEU A 194 -0.34 -14.34 1.41
CA LEU A 194 -0.82 -15.38 0.48
C LEU A 194 -0.20 -16.76 0.74
N GLU A 195 1.10 -16.85 0.96
CA GLU A 195 1.75 -18.14 1.21
C GLU A 195 1.17 -18.89 2.43
N PRO A 196 0.81 -18.22 3.54
CA PRO A 196 0.17 -18.87 4.66
C PRO A 196 -1.19 -19.49 4.31
N ILE A 197 -1.96 -18.90 3.38
CA ILE A 197 -3.26 -19.43 2.95
C ILE A 197 -3.08 -20.78 2.27
N GLN A 198 -2.09 -20.93 1.39
CA GLN A 198 -1.82 -22.20 0.69
C GLN A 198 -1.53 -23.33 1.67
N LYS A 199 -0.73 -23.05 2.70
CA LYS A 199 -0.43 -24.00 3.77
C LYS A 199 -1.67 -24.34 4.59
N TYR A 200 -2.46 -23.33 4.96
CA TYR A 200 -3.68 -23.50 5.74
C TYR A 200 -4.73 -24.34 5.02
N LEU A 201 -4.93 -24.12 3.73
CA LEU A 201 -5.92 -24.85 2.93
C LEU A 201 -5.50 -26.27 2.57
N SER A 202 -4.20 -26.59 2.61
CA SER A 202 -3.66 -27.92 2.25
C SER A 202 -3.61 -28.93 3.39
N LYS A 203 -3.88 -28.51 4.64
CA LYS A 203 -3.76 -29.35 5.83
C LYS A 203 -5.11 -29.65 6.47
N ASP A 204 -5.22 -30.84 7.06
CA ASP A 204 -6.21 -31.11 8.11
C ASP A 204 -5.76 -30.36 9.37
N ASN A 205 -6.35 -29.21 9.62
CA ASN A 205 -5.94 -28.33 10.70
C ASN A 205 -6.30 -28.95 12.06
N LYS A 206 -5.31 -29.40 12.82
CA LYS A 206 -5.46 -29.60 14.26
C LYS A 206 -5.69 -28.23 14.88
N SER A 207 -6.83 -28.08 15.52
CA SER A 207 -7.32 -26.83 16.07
C SER A 207 -6.69 -26.54 17.43
N ASP A 208 -5.75 -25.61 17.49
CA ASP A 208 -5.34 -25.01 18.76
C ASP A 208 -6.22 -23.80 19.11
N TYR A 209 -6.72 -23.12 18.07
CA TYR A 209 -7.50 -21.88 18.18
C TYR A 209 -8.69 -21.88 17.22
N THR A 210 -9.59 -20.92 17.43
CA THR A 210 -10.69 -20.60 16.52
C THR A 210 -10.53 -19.19 16.00
N CYS A 211 -10.66 -19.00 14.70
CA CYS A 211 -10.63 -17.66 14.09
C CYS A 211 -11.80 -16.82 14.59
N ILE A 212 -11.53 -15.62 15.10
CA ILE A 212 -12.56 -14.74 15.63
C ILE A 212 -13.56 -14.28 14.58
N GLU A 213 -13.15 -14.18 13.30
CA GLU A 213 -13.99 -13.70 12.21
C GLU A 213 -14.86 -14.78 11.58
N CYS A 214 -14.28 -15.89 11.20
CA CYS A 214 -15.01 -16.91 10.43
C CYS A 214 -15.36 -18.17 11.24
N GLY A 215 -14.92 -18.28 12.48
CA GLY A 215 -15.15 -19.44 13.35
C GLY A 215 -14.41 -20.72 12.92
N ASN A 216 -13.58 -20.66 11.88
CA ASN A 216 -12.84 -21.83 11.43
C ASN A 216 -11.68 -22.18 12.36
N PRO A 217 -11.31 -23.48 12.48
CA PRO A 217 -10.18 -23.92 13.28
C PRO A 217 -8.86 -23.42 12.69
N VAL A 218 -7.92 -23.03 13.56
CA VAL A 218 -6.59 -22.51 13.19
C VAL A 218 -5.54 -23.17 14.04
N GLY A 219 -4.54 -23.74 13.42
CA GLY A 219 -3.36 -24.26 14.12
C GLY A 219 -2.46 -23.12 14.61
N LYS A 220 -1.73 -23.34 15.70
CA LYS A 220 -0.84 -22.34 16.31
C LYS A 220 0.19 -21.77 15.32
N SER A 221 0.69 -22.59 14.40
CA SER A 221 1.69 -22.17 13.39
C SER A 221 1.12 -21.36 12.23
N GLU A 222 -0.21 -21.37 12.04
CA GLU A 222 -0.92 -20.65 11.00
C GLU A 222 -1.75 -19.48 11.53
N SER A 223 -1.68 -19.22 12.83
CA SER A 223 -2.46 -18.17 13.50
C SER A 223 -1.80 -16.80 13.36
N PHE A 224 -2.62 -15.78 13.21
CA PHE A 224 -2.23 -14.36 13.16
C PHE A 224 -2.96 -13.59 14.27
N GLY A 225 -2.22 -12.75 14.98
CA GLY A 225 -2.83 -11.76 15.86
C GLY A 225 -3.24 -10.50 15.11
N MET A 226 -4.03 -9.63 15.74
CA MET A 226 -4.54 -8.39 15.14
C MET A 226 -3.69 -7.14 15.48
N ALA A 227 -2.57 -7.30 16.16
CA ALA A 227 -1.75 -6.16 16.64
C ALA A 227 -1.13 -5.29 15.52
N TRP A 228 -1.18 -5.74 14.28
CA TRP A 228 -0.72 -5.00 13.11
C TRP A 228 -1.77 -4.04 12.54
N LEU A 229 -3.04 -4.20 12.92
CA LEU A 229 -4.11 -3.28 12.58
C LEU A 229 -4.05 -2.06 13.50
N LYS A 230 -4.15 -0.87 12.92
CA LYS A 230 -4.12 0.38 13.65
C LYS A 230 -5.46 0.62 14.36
N ASP A 231 -5.36 1.16 15.57
CA ASP A 231 -6.50 1.67 16.36
C ASP A 231 -7.61 0.66 16.68
N VAL A 232 -7.34 -0.64 16.51
CA VAL A 232 -8.30 -1.73 16.82
C VAL A 232 -8.32 -2.09 18.30
N GLY A 233 -7.41 -1.50 19.09
CA GLY A 233 -7.34 -1.73 20.53
C GLY A 233 -6.79 -3.10 20.95
N VAL A 234 -6.36 -3.94 19.99
CA VAL A 234 -5.77 -5.25 20.25
C VAL A 234 -4.25 -5.16 20.18
N ASP A 235 -3.60 -5.32 21.33
CA ASP A 235 -2.13 -5.39 21.41
C ASP A 235 -1.71 -6.72 22.03
N GLY A 236 -1.41 -7.70 21.18
CA GLY A 236 -0.98 -9.04 21.60
C GLY A 236 0.29 -9.06 22.48
N LYS A 237 1.10 -7.98 22.46
CA LYS A 237 2.29 -7.86 23.30
C LYS A 237 2.00 -7.32 24.70
N LYS A 238 0.89 -6.62 24.90
CA LYS A 238 0.51 -5.98 26.16
C LYS A 238 -0.63 -6.70 26.89
N LYS A 239 -1.32 -7.63 26.20
CA LYS A 239 -2.46 -8.34 26.75
C LYS A 239 -2.08 -9.63 27.43
N THR A 240 -1.47 -9.53 28.55
CA THR A 240 -1.44 -10.62 29.52
C THR A 240 -2.27 -10.22 30.72
N SER A 241 -3.60 -10.25 30.58
CA SER A 241 -4.46 -10.08 31.74
C SER A 241 -4.84 -11.44 32.30
N VAL A 242 -4.95 -11.52 33.64
CA VAL A 242 -5.38 -12.72 34.33
C VAL A 242 -6.77 -13.21 33.93
N PHE A 243 -7.62 -12.33 33.36
CA PHE A 243 -8.96 -12.67 32.88
C PHE A 243 -8.98 -13.56 31.63
N TRP A 244 -7.91 -13.55 30.86
CA TRP A 244 -7.78 -14.32 29.61
C TRP A 244 -6.77 -15.45 29.74
N ASN A 245 -6.47 -15.90 30.95
CA ASN A 245 -5.45 -16.92 31.22
C ASN A 245 -4.11 -16.62 30.53
N TYR A 246 -3.76 -15.36 30.39
CA TYR A 246 -2.56 -14.92 29.67
C TYR A 246 -2.48 -15.43 28.22
N THR A 247 -3.60 -15.73 27.59
CA THR A 247 -3.68 -16.17 26.19
C THR A 247 -4.20 -15.06 25.29
N GLU A 248 -3.72 -15.04 24.05
CA GLU A 248 -4.24 -14.19 23.00
C GLU A 248 -5.56 -14.79 22.49
N ASP A 249 -6.64 -14.00 22.49
CA ASP A 249 -7.99 -14.45 22.15
C ASP A 249 -8.46 -13.92 20.77
N ALA A 250 -7.84 -12.85 20.28
CA ALA A 250 -8.13 -12.28 18.95
C ALA A 250 -7.22 -12.91 17.89
N ILE A 251 -7.56 -14.13 17.49
CA ILE A 251 -6.79 -14.92 16.51
C ILE A 251 -7.49 -14.91 15.16
N LEU A 252 -6.71 -14.67 14.10
CA LEU A 252 -7.17 -14.75 12.70
C LEU A 252 -6.61 -15.98 12.02
N CYS A 253 -7.40 -16.59 11.14
CA CYS A 253 -6.90 -17.52 10.14
C CYS A 253 -6.21 -16.76 8.99
N PRO A 254 -5.37 -17.40 8.17
CA PRO A 254 -4.68 -16.74 7.06
C PRO A 254 -5.62 -16.05 6.07
N VAL A 255 -6.80 -16.60 5.84
CA VAL A 255 -7.79 -16.01 4.92
C VAL A 255 -8.32 -14.69 5.48
N CYS A 256 -8.78 -14.67 6.74
CA CYS A 256 -9.27 -13.45 7.38
C CYS A 256 -8.15 -12.40 7.54
N ASN A 257 -6.92 -12.85 7.78
CA ASN A 257 -5.75 -11.97 7.79
C ASN A 257 -5.53 -11.26 6.43
N LEU A 258 -5.73 -11.98 5.31
CA LEU A 258 -5.70 -11.38 3.96
C LEU A 258 -6.82 -10.35 3.78
N ILE A 259 -8.05 -10.67 4.23
CA ILE A 259 -9.18 -9.75 4.09
C ILE A 259 -8.91 -8.42 4.79
N TYR A 260 -8.37 -8.45 6.00
CA TYR A 260 -8.00 -7.22 6.71
C TYR A 260 -6.93 -6.38 6.00
N SER A 261 -6.02 -6.99 5.22
CA SER A 261 -5.06 -6.23 4.42
C SER A 261 -5.72 -5.39 3.32
N CYS A 262 -6.93 -5.75 2.90
CA CYS A 262 -7.70 -5.06 1.87
C CYS A 262 -8.53 -3.88 2.40
N VAL A 263 -8.59 -3.66 3.71
CA VAL A 263 -9.33 -2.55 4.34
C VAL A 263 -9.06 -1.18 3.68
N PRO A 264 -7.82 -0.81 3.32
CA PRO A 264 -7.57 0.47 2.65
C PRO A 264 -8.38 0.69 1.37
N LEU A 265 -8.71 -0.38 0.63
CA LEU A 265 -9.54 -0.31 -0.57
C LEU A 265 -11.04 -0.41 -0.28
N GLY A 266 -11.42 -0.76 0.94
CA GLY A 266 -12.82 -0.80 1.38
C GLY A 266 -13.38 0.58 1.73
N PHE A 267 -12.51 1.51 2.12
CA PHE A 267 -12.88 2.89 2.44
C PHE A 267 -12.75 3.79 1.22
N THR A 268 -13.61 4.79 1.12
CA THR A 268 -13.38 5.96 0.27
C THR A 268 -12.65 7.00 1.13
N ILE A 269 -11.42 7.34 0.76
CA ILE A 269 -10.57 8.25 1.55
C ILE A 269 -10.62 9.64 0.94
N CYS A 270 -11.17 10.61 1.70
CA CYS A 270 -11.19 12.03 1.36
C CYS A 270 -10.42 12.80 2.45
N GLU A 271 -9.43 13.62 2.09
CA GLU A 271 -8.70 14.51 3.00
C GLU A 271 -8.27 13.84 4.34
N ASN A 272 -7.69 12.64 4.29
CA ASN A 272 -7.30 11.83 5.45
C ASN A 272 -8.46 11.30 6.32
N GLN A 273 -9.70 11.39 5.85
CA GLN A 273 -10.86 10.74 6.47
C GLN A 273 -11.35 9.59 5.60
N GLY A 274 -11.61 8.45 6.22
CA GLY A 274 -12.15 7.27 5.54
C GLY A 274 -13.67 7.17 5.75
N ILE A 275 -14.41 6.99 4.67
CA ILE A 275 -15.86 6.77 4.69
C ILE A 275 -16.12 5.33 4.24
N PHE A 276 -16.87 4.59 5.03
CA PHE A 276 -17.42 3.28 4.71
C PHE A 276 -18.87 3.21 5.16
N ILE A 277 -19.74 2.70 4.30
CA ILE A 277 -21.16 2.46 4.59
C ILE A 277 -21.34 0.95 4.68
N ASN A 278 -21.71 0.48 5.88
CA ASN A 278 -21.89 -0.93 6.19
C ASN A 278 -23.35 -1.36 5.98
#